data_daba674a2340f0e2c90e1dbfbacba2c3
#
_entry.id   daba674a2340f0e2c90e1dbfbacba2c3
#
_cell.length_a   1.000
_cell.length_b   1.000
_cell.length_c   1.000
_cell.angle_alpha   90.00
_cell.angle_beta   90.00
_cell.angle_gamma   90.00
#
_symmetry.space_group_name_H-M   'P 1'
#
loop_
_entity.id
_entity.type
_entity.pdbx_description
1 polymer ?
#
loop_
_entity_poly.entity_id
_entity_poly.type
_entity_poly.pdbx_seq_one_letter_code
_entity_poly.pdbx_strand_id
1 'polypeptide(L)'
;MDEADVCLLLLDAGKGITAQDLSIFSLAVKKGKGIVVLVNKWDLVEKETNTSRDYEKDLKKRLAPFSDVPILFISVTEKQRIFKSIEAALEVYDNRHRKVATSKLNEVMLKAIEHYHAPVVRGHAVKIKYVTQLPTHTPSFVFFCNYPDDIKA
;
A
#
# COMPACT_ATOMS: atom_id res chain seq x y z
N MET A 1 3.60 15.63 -8.86
CA MET A 1 3.09 14.30 -8.42
C MET A 1 2.43 13.51 -9.55
N ASP A 2 1.88 14.18 -10.56
CA ASP A 2 1.15 13.48 -11.65
C ASP A 2 2.07 12.62 -12.55
N GLU A 3 3.29 13.04 -12.79
CA GLU A 3 4.27 12.33 -13.62
C GLU A 3 5.06 11.23 -12.86
N ALA A 4 5.01 11.21 -11.54
CA ALA A 4 5.74 10.22 -10.75
C ALA A 4 4.95 8.92 -10.64
N ASP A 5 5.63 7.77 -10.72
CA ASP A 5 5.05 6.45 -10.47
C ASP A 5 5.14 6.06 -9.00
N VAL A 6 6.22 6.44 -8.34
CA VAL A 6 6.49 6.15 -6.92
C VAL A 6 6.85 7.43 -6.18
N CYS A 7 6.30 7.59 -4.99
CA CYS A 7 6.56 8.69 -4.07
C CYS A 7 7.36 8.20 -2.87
N LEU A 8 8.43 8.88 -2.52
CA LEU A 8 9.17 8.67 -1.28
C LEU A 8 8.67 9.69 -0.25
N LEU A 9 7.95 9.23 0.77
CA LEU A 9 7.47 10.07 1.86
C LEU A 9 8.49 10.08 3.00
N LEU A 10 9.18 11.22 3.18
CA LEU A 10 10.16 11.39 4.24
C LEU A 10 9.49 11.92 5.50
N LEU A 11 9.66 11.19 6.61
CA LEU A 11 9.22 11.56 7.94
C LEU A 11 10.43 11.88 8.83
N ASP A 12 10.27 12.82 9.75
CA ASP A 12 11.25 13.07 10.82
C ASP A 12 10.97 12.12 11.99
N ALA A 13 11.93 11.27 12.34
CA ALA A 13 11.76 10.27 13.41
C ALA A 13 11.40 10.89 14.77
N GLY A 14 11.93 12.09 15.07
CA GLY A 14 11.65 12.79 16.32
C GLY A 14 10.27 13.44 16.39
N LYS A 15 9.67 13.75 15.23
CA LYS A 15 8.32 14.36 15.15
C LYS A 15 7.22 13.31 14.95
N GLY A 16 7.57 12.14 14.45
CA GLY A 16 6.62 11.14 13.99
C GLY A 16 5.84 11.59 12.76
N ILE A 17 4.76 10.89 12.46
CA ILE A 17 3.89 11.23 11.33
C ILE A 17 2.92 12.34 11.73
N THR A 18 2.88 13.41 10.96
CA THR A 18 2.02 14.57 11.19
C THR A 18 0.73 14.49 10.36
N ALA A 19 -0.25 15.36 10.65
CA ALA A 19 -1.47 15.49 9.87
C ALA A 19 -1.19 15.87 8.40
N GLN A 20 -0.15 16.69 8.17
CA GLN A 20 0.29 17.08 6.83
C GLN A 20 0.84 15.87 6.06
N ASP A 21 1.66 15.04 6.71
CA ASP A 21 2.21 13.83 6.10
C ASP A 21 1.10 12.86 5.70
N LEU A 22 0.10 12.68 6.57
CA LEU A 22 -1.09 11.86 6.27
C LEU A 22 -1.90 12.42 5.09
N SER A 23 -2.00 13.75 4.97
CA SER A 23 -2.67 14.38 3.83
C SER A 23 -1.92 14.15 2.53
N ILE A 24 -0.58 14.24 2.54
CA ILE A 24 0.28 13.95 1.39
C ILE A 24 0.19 12.47 1.02
N PHE A 25 0.25 11.58 2.01
CA PHE A 25 0.08 10.15 1.82
C PHE A 25 -1.26 9.83 1.15
N SER A 26 -2.36 10.36 1.69
CA SER A 26 -3.71 10.17 1.16
C SER A 26 -3.85 10.70 -0.27
N LEU A 27 -3.20 11.82 -0.59
CA LEU A 27 -3.17 12.35 -1.94
C LEU A 27 -2.43 11.42 -2.91
N ALA A 28 -1.28 10.85 -2.49
CA ALA A 28 -0.52 9.90 -3.29
C ALA A 28 -1.32 8.62 -3.56
N VAL A 29 -1.99 8.10 -2.53
CA VAL A 29 -2.91 6.95 -2.65
C VAL A 29 -4.05 7.26 -3.62
N LYS A 30 -4.73 8.39 -3.45
CA LYS A 30 -5.83 8.82 -4.33
C LYS A 30 -5.41 8.96 -5.79
N LYS A 31 -4.17 9.36 -6.03
CA LYS A 31 -3.57 9.44 -7.37
C LYS A 31 -3.03 8.09 -7.86
N GLY A 32 -3.24 7.01 -7.12
CA GLY A 32 -2.80 5.66 -7.47
C GLY A 32 -1.27 5.53 -7.56
N LYS A 33 -0.50 6.27 -6.78
CA LYS A 33 0.97 6.20 -6.79
C LYS A 33 1.49 5.11 -5.88
N GLY A 34 2.64 4.51 -6.24
CA GLY A 34 3.41 3.70 -5.30
C GLY A 34 3.97 4.58 -4.18
N ILE A 35 4.08 4.05 -2.97
CA ILE A 35 4.59 4.83 -1.84
C ILE A 35 5.61 4.01 -1.07
N VAL A 36 6.71 4.66 -0.70
CA VAL A 36 7.68 4.15 0.28
C VAL A 36 7.79 5.20 1.38
N VAL A 37 7.66 4.80 2.63
CA VAL A 37 7.80 5.67 3.79
C VAL A 37 9.24 5.57 4.31
N LEU A 38 9.93 6.71 4.41
CA LEU A 38 11.29 6.81 4.89
C LEU A 38 11.31 7.59 6.20
N VAL A 39 11.57 6.91 7.31
CA VAL A 39 11.73 7.51 8.64
C VAL A 39 13.18 7.97 8.78
N ASN A 40 13.40 9.26 8.53
CA ASN A 40 14.72 9.89 8.53
C ASN A 40 15.11 10.39 9.93
N LYS A 41 16.40 10.68 10.11
CA LYS A 41 17.03 11.03 11.39
C LYS A 41 16.95 9.91 12.42
N TRP A 42 16.98 8.66 11.95
CA TRP A 42 16.90 7.49 12.83
C TRP A 42 18.14 7.34 13.72
N ASP A 43 19.24 7.98 13.38
CA ASP A 43 20.45 8.10 14.18
C ASP A 43 20.23 8.85 15.51
N LEU A 44 19.29 9.79 15.54
CA LEU A 44 18.97 10.63 16.71
C LEU A 44 17.97 9.99 17.69
N VAL A 45 17.37 8.86 17.31
CA VAL A 45 16.39 8.17 18.15
C VAL A 45 17.12 7.28 19.15
N GLU A 46 16.79 7.40 20.43
CA GLU A 46 17.24 6.47 21.47
C GLU A 46 16.72 5.06 21.19
N LYS A 47 17.63 4.09 21.14
CA LYS A 47 17.32 2.73 20.68
C LYS A 47 17.25 1.77 21.85
N GLU A 48 16.06 1.27 22.09
CA GLU A 48 15.82 0.07 22.90
C GLU A 48 15.61 -1.14 21.98
N THR A 49 15.55 -2.33 22.54
CA THR A 49 15.53 -3.61 21.78
C THR A 49 14.45 -3.69 20.71
N ASN A 50 13.29 -3.03 20.90
CA ASN A 50 12.13 -3.11 20.01
C ASN A 50 11.72 -1.76 19.36
N THR A 51 12.50 -0.70 19.54
CA THR A 51 12.13 0.67 19.12
C THR A 51 11.66 0.76 17.66
N SER A 52 12.38 0.15 16.73
CA SER A 52 12.02 0.19 15.31
C SER A 52 10.72 -0.56 15.01
N ARG A 53 10.50 -1.70 15.66
CA ARG A 53 9.30 -2.53 15.50
C ARG A 53 8.06 -1.83 16.03
N ASP A 54 8.17 -1.20 17.19
CA ASP A 54 7.04 -0.49 17.81
C ASP A 54 6.69 0.78 17.04
N TYR A 55 7.71 1.49 16.56
CA TYR A 55 7.53 2.66 15.70
C TYR A 55 6.84 2.28 14.37
N GLU A 56 7.30 1.20 13.72
CA GLU A 56 6.67 0.68 12.50
C GLU A 56 5.22 0.28 12.74
N LYS A 57 4.93 -0.38 13.85
CA LYS A 57 3.57 -0.80 14.22
C LYS A 57 2.64 0.39 14.42
N ASP A 58 3.12 1.47 15.05
CA ASP A 58 2.33 2.69 15.22
C ASP A 58 2.09 3.39 13.88
N LEU A 59 3.11 3.51 13.04
CA LEU A 59 2.95 4.04 11.68
C LEU A 59 1.92 3.26 10.88
N LYS A 60 2.00 1.93 10.86
CA LYS A 60 1.04 1.08 10.14
C LYS A 60 -0.39 1.27 10.61
N LYS A 61 -0.61 1.49 11.91
CA LYS A 61 -1.96 1.82 12.43
C LYS A 61 -2.48 3.14 11.87
N ARG A 62 -1.61 4.15 11.78
CA ARG A 62 -1.98 5.48 11.28
C ARG A 62 -2.17 5.52 9.77
N LEU A 63 -1.49 4.64 9.04
CA LEU A 63 -1.59 4.49 7.58
C LEU A 63 -2.71 3.53 7.16
N ALA A 64 -3.42 2.91 8.10
CA ALA A 64 -4.50 1.97 7.78
C ALA A 64 -5.50 2.59 6.78
N PRO A 65 -6.03 1.79 5.85
CA PRO A 65 -5.88 0.33 5.68
C PRO A 65 -4.60 -0.12 4.96
N PHE A 66 -3.68 0.78 4.61
CA PHE A 66 -2.48 0.52 3.80
C PHE A 66 -1.31 0.03 4.67
N SER A 67 -1.45 -1.13 5.31
CA SER A 67 -0.43 -1.70 6.22
C SER A 67 0.75 -2.37 5.52
N ASP A 68 0.66 -2.57 4.21
CA ASP A 68 1.66 -3.21 3.34
C ASP A 68 2.69 -2.24 2.76
N VAL A 69 2.53 -0.94 2.99
CA VAL A 69 3.47 0.09 2.52
C VAL A 69 4.86 -0.15 3.14
N PRO A 70 5.93 -0.22 2.31
CA PRO A 70 7.30 -0.35 2.83
C PRO A 70 7.69 0.83 3.70
N ILE A 71 8.22 0.54 4.89
CA ILE A 71 8.73 1.51 5.84
C ILE A 71 10.21 1.24 6.08
N LEU A 72 11.06 2.23 5.84
CA LEU A 72 12.50 2.13 6.05
C LEU A 72 12.96 3.21 7.03
N PHE A 73 13.82 2.80 7.96
CA PHE A 73 14.47 3.69 8.91
C PHE A 73 15.83 4.08 8.37
N ILE A 74 16.01 5.35 8.08
CA ILE A 74 17.22 5.89 7.41
C ILE A 74 17.86 7.01 8.21
N SER A 75 19.11 7.30 7.91
CA SER A 75 19.77 8.57 8.25
C SER A 75 20.46 9.10 7.01
N VAL A 76 20.00 10.26 6.53
CA VAL A 76 20.63 10.92 5.39
C VAL A 76 22.01 11.45 5.77
N THR A 77 22.16 12.00 6.97
CA THR A 77 23.42 12.56 7.49
C THR A 77 24.49 11.47 7.62
N GLU A 78 24.14 10.34 8.22
CA GLU A 78 25.02 9.19 8.42
C GLU A 78 25.08 8.25 7.20
N LYS A 79 24.40 8.61 6.09
CA LYS A 79 24.30 7.81 4.86
C LYS A 79 23.81 6.37 5.09
N GLN A 80 23.01 6.15 6.15
CA GLN A 80 22.49 4.83 6.49
C GLN A 80 21.28 4.47 5.64
N ARG A 81 21.34 3.31 4.98
CA ARG A 81 20.24 2.68 4.21
C ARG A 81 19.68 3.50 3.04
N ILE A 82 20.44 4.49 2.53
CA ILE A 82 20.01 5.33 1.41
C ILE A 82 19.77 4.49 0.14
N PHE A 83 20.71 3.58 -0.19
CA PHE A 83 20.55 2.69 -1.35
C PHE A 83 19.36 1.75 -1.21
N LYS A 84 19.07 1.26 0.01
CA LYS A 84 17.86 0.44 0.27
C LYS A 84 16.57 1.19 0.01
N SER A 85 16.56 2.52 0.16
CA SER A 85 15.39 3.34 -0.16
C SER A 85 15.12 3.35 -1.66
N ILE A 86 16.16 3.36 -2.48
CA ILE A 86 16.06 3.30 -3.94
C ILE A 86 15.62 1.88 -4.37
N GLU A 87 16.23 0.85 -3.79
CA GLU A 87 15.84 -0.55 -4.03
C GLU A 87 14.36 -0.78 -3.72
N ALA A 88 13.87 -0.30 -2.58
CA ALA A 88 12.46 -0.38 -2.22
C ALA A 88 11.55 0.40 -3.19
N ALA A 89 11.99 1.55 -3.68
CA ALA A 89 11.25 2.30 -4.69
C ALA A 89 11.14 1.54 -6.01
N LEU A 90 12.23 0.91 -6.45
CA LEU A 90 12.24 0.06 -7.65
C LEU A 90 11.35 -1.17 -7.48
N GLU A 91 11.38 -1.83 -6.32
CA GLU A 91 10.50 -2.96 -6.01
C GLU A 91 9.01 -2.56 -6.07
N VAL A 92 8.66 -1.41 -5.48
CA VAL A 92 7.30 -0.87 -5.55
C VAL A 92 6.91 -0.55 -6.99
N TYR A 93 7.83 0.03 -7.77
CA TYR A 93 7.61 0.30 -9.19
C TYR A 93 7.33 -1.00 -9.97
N ASP A 94 8.18 -2.01 -9.80
CA ASP A 94 8.03 -3.30 -10.49
C ASP A 94 6.74 -4.01 -10.08
N ASN A 95 6.38 -3.99 -8.80
CA ASN A 95 5.14 -4.57 -8.30
C ASN A 95 3.90 -3.90 -8.89
N ARG A 96 3.95 -2.58 -9.12
CA ARG A 96 2.87 -1.83 -9.78
C ARG A 96 2.66 -2.24 -11.24
N HIS A 97 3.75 -2.57 -11.94
CA HIS A 97 3.72 -2.95 -13.36
C HIS A 97 3.57 -4.46 -13.57
N ARG A 98 3.62 -5.24 -12.49
CA ARG A 98 3.52 -6.69 -12.56
C ARG A 98 2.14 -7.12 -13.07
N LYS A 99 2.15 -7.90 -14.13
CA LYS A 99 0.95 -8.58 -14.63
C LYS A 99 0.79 -9.92 -13.93
N VAL A 100 -0.36 -10.14 -13.34
CA VAL A 100 -0.71 -11.43 -12.72
C VAL A 100 -1.53 -12.25 -13.70
N ALA A 101 -1.12 -13.48 -13.92
CA ALA A 101 -1.90 -14.41 -14.75
C ALA A 101 -3.32 -14.56 -14.17
N THR A 102 -4.33 -14.46 -15.02
CA THR A 102 -5.74 -14.48 -14.62
C THR A 102 -6.11 -15.75 -13.85
N SER A 103 -5.55 -16.91 -14.23
CA SER A 103 -5.74 -18.16 -13.52
C SER A 103 -5.27 -18.10 -12.07
N LYS A 104 -4.04 -17.58 -11.85
CA LYS A 104 -3.47 -17.43 -10.51
C LYS A 104 -4.23 -16.39 -9.68
N LEU A 105 -4.65 -15.28 -10.33
CA LEU A 105 -5.45 -14.25 -9.68
C LEU A 105 -6.78 -14.85 -9.18
N ASN A 106 -7.49 -15.60 -10.01
CA ASN A 106 -8.75 -16.24 -9.62
C ASN A 106 -8.56 -17.31 -8.54
N GLU A 107 -7.50 -18.11 -8.63
CA GLU A 107 -7.20 -19.11 -7.59
C GLU A 107 -7.10 -18.48 -6.19
N VAL A 108 -6.41 -17.35 -6.08
CA VAL A 108 -6.23 -16.65 -4.78
C VAL A 108 -7.49 -15.90 -4.37
N MET A 109 -8.07 -15.13 -5.31
CA MET A 109 -9.19 -14.24 -5.01
C MET A 109 -10.49 -15.00 -4.72
N LEU A 110 -10.78 -16.09 -5.44
CA LEU A 110 -11.99 -16.87 -5.18
C LEU A 110 -11.91 -17.58 -3.82
N LYS A 111 -10.74 -18.09 -3.43
CA LYS A 111 -10.52 -18.62 -2.07
C LYS A 111 -10.73 -17.56 -0.99
N ALA A 112 -10.23 -16.34 -1.20
CA ALA A 112 -10.45 -15.23 -0.26
C ALA A 112 -11.94 -14.87 -0.16
N ILE A 113 -12.67 -14.86 -1.28
CA ILE A 113 -14.10 -14.55 -1.32
C ILE A 113 -14.94 -15.62 -0.62
N GLU A 114 -14.54 -16.88 -0.66
CA GLU A 114 -15.18 -17.97 0.09
C GLU A 114 -15.11 -17.75 1.61
N HIS A 115 -14.02 -17.16 2.10
CA HIS A 115 -13.85 -16.83 3.53
C HIS A 115 -14.50 -15.49 3.92
N TYR A 116 -14.57 -14.54 2.99
CA TYR A 116 -15.16 -13.21 3.19
C TYR A 116 -16.34 -13.04 2.24
N HIS A 117 -17.51 -13.51 2.66
CA HIS A 117 -18.71 -13.44 1.83
C HIS A 117 -19.03 -11.99 1.42
N ALA A 118 -19.33 -11.81 0.14
CA ALA A 118 -19.82 -10.53 -0.35
C ALA A 118 -21.11 -10.12 0.37
N PRO A 119 -21.35 -8.82 0.58
CA PRO A 119 -22.54 -8.36 1.28
C PRO A 119 -23.82 -8.75 0.53
N VAL A 120 -24.88 -8.99 1.30
CA VAL A 120 -26.23 -9.11 0.74
C VAL A 120 -26.74 -7.71 0.46
N VAL A 121 -27.06 -7.40 -0.80
CA VAL A 121 -27.59 -6.09 -1.21
C VAL A 121 -29.02 -6.28 -1.71
N ARG A 122 -29.96 -5.49 -1.19
CA ARG A 122 -31.39 -5.55 -1.53
C ARG A 122 -31.99 -6.97 -1.46
N GLY A 123 -31.53 -7.78 -0.51
CA GLY A 123 -32.00 -9.15 -0.33
C GLY A 123 -31.40 -10.19 -1.29
N HIS A 124 -30.48 -9.77 -2.17
CA HIS A 124 -29.77 -10.65 -3.11
C HIS A 124 -28.33 -10.90 -2.66
N ALA A 125 -27.91 -12.16 -2.64
CA ALA A 125 -26.53 -12.53 -2.40
C ALA A 125 -25.69 -12.22 -3.64
N VAL A 126 -24.70 -11.34 -3.48
CA VAL A 126 -23.74 -11.05 -4.54
C VAL A 126 -22.74 -12.19 -4.66
N LYS A 127 -22.59 -12.75 -5.87
CA LYS A 127 -21.61 -13.79 -6.17
C LYS A 127 -20.59 -13.26 -7.17
N ILE A 128 -19.34 -13.16 -6.74
CA ILE A 128 -18.22 -12.85 -7.62
C ILE A 128 -17.83 -14.16 -8.32
N LYS A 129 -17.84 -14.14 -9.66
CA LYS A 129 -17.58 -15.32 -10.50
C LYS A 129 -16.17 -15.37 -11.05
N TYR A 130 -15.59 -14.20 -11.26
CA TYR A 130 -14.36 -14.07 -12.00
C TYR A 130 -13.69 -12.72 -11.72
N VAL A 131 -12.36 -12.69 -11.71
CA VAL A 131 -11.56 -11.47 -11.51
C VAL A 131 -10.51 -11.42 -12.60
N THR A 132 -10.27 -10.24 -13.16
CA THR A 132 -9.18 -10.00 -14.13
C THR A 132 -8.48 -8.69 -13.83
N GLN A 133 -7.20 -8.62 -14.17
CA GLN A 133 -6.41 -7.38 -14.10
C GLN A 133 -6.52 -6.64 -15.42
N LEU A 134 -6.76 -5.33 -15.35
CA LEU A 134 -6.76 -4.45 -16.51
C LEU A 134 -5.32 -4.06 -16.90
N PRO A 135 -5.04 -3.85 -18.18
CA PRO A 135 -3.74 -3.37 -18.67
C PRO A 135 -3.61 -1.84 -18.49
N THR A 136 -3.66 -1.38 -17.25
CA THR A 136 -3.57 0.05 -16.89
C THR A 136 -2.25 0.34 -16.17
N HIS A 137 -1.81 1.61 -16.16
CA HIS A 137 -0.61 2.05 -15.44
C HIS A 137 -0.73 1.87 -13.93
N THR A 138 -1.95 1.99 -13.40
CA THR A 138 -2.25 1.69 -12.00
C THR A 138 -2.85 0.31 -11.91
N PRO A 139 -2.41 -0.57 -10.99
CA PRO A 139 -3.01 -1.88 -10.82
C PRO A 139 -4.51 -1.77 -10.61
N SER A 140 -5.29 -2.25 -11.56
CA SER A 140 -6.74 -2.19 -11.53
C SER A 140 -7.31 -3.56 -11.80
N PHE A 141 -8.30 -3.97 -11.01
CA PHE A 141 -8.92 -5.27 -11.09
C PHE A 141 -10.41 -5.13 -11.33
N VAL A 142 -10.93 -5.94 -12.24
CA VAL A 142 -12.37 -6.02 -12.53
C VAL A 142 -12.93 -7.30 -11.96
N PHE A 143 -13.96 -7.17 -11.15
CA PHE A 143 -14.71 -8.26 -10.56
C PHE A 143 -16.01 -8.45 -11.32
N PHE A 144 -16.21 -9.64 -11.87
CA PHE A 144 -17.46 -10.00 -12.55
C PHE A 144 -18.41 -10.68 -11.56
N CYS A 145 -19.56 -10.09 -11.35
CA CYS A 145 -20.57 -10.58 -10.41
C CYS A 145 -21.97 -10.60 -11.04
N ASN A 146 -22.93 -11.19 -10.32
CA ASN A 146 -24.32 -11.32 -10.79
C ASN A 146 -25.13 -10.01 -10.72
N TYR A 147 -24.80 -9.08 -9.80
CA TYR A 147 -25.51 -7.81 -9.62
C TYR A 147 -24.51 -6.66 -9.49
N PRO A 148 -23.86 -6.21 -10.60
CA PRO A 148 -22.80 -5.21 -10.53
C PRO A 148 -23.33 -3.83 -10.10
N ASP A 149 -24.56 -3.46 -10.49
CA ASP A 149 -25.15 -2.15 -10.20
C ASP A 149 -25.51 -1.96 -8.71
N ASP A 150 -25.59 -3.05 -7.96
CA ASP A 150 -25.89 -3.04 -6.54
C ASP A 150 -24.65 -2.87 -5.65
N ILE A 151 -23.46 -2.95 -6.23
CA ILE A 151 -22.18 -2.80 -5.51
C ILE A 151 -21.64 -1.39 -5.76
N LYS A 152 -21.49 -0.61 -4.69
CA LYS A 152 -20.75 0.66 -4.78
C LYS A 152 -19.25 0.36 -4.78
N ALA A 153 -18.53 0.91 -5.78
CA ALA A 153 -17.08 0.90 -5.85
C ALA A 153 -16.45 1.78 -4.76
#